data_f51517093a6bfcfcf11aa13dff4773e8
#
_entry.id   f51517093a6bfcfcf11aa13dff4773e8
#
_cell.length_a   1.000
_cell.length_b   1.000
_cell.length_c   1.000
_cell.angle_alpha   90.00
_cell.angle_beta   90.00
_cell.angle_gamma   90.00
#
_symmetry.space_group_name_H-M   'P 1'
#
loop_
_entity.id
_entity.type
_entity.pdbx_description
1 polymer ?
#
loop_
_entity_poly.entity_id
_entity_poly.type
_entity_poly.pdbx_seq_one_letter_code
_entity_poly.pdbx_strand_id
1 'polypeptide(L)'
;MKFKKISIGLIALWFLFLTAATFWSVKEENKTLPSVWTEEAQEGSIEYEFPVDLEVSAADQAIGYISVYDNVPESLLQEGRDLLVGKVCSVIRKDDLYELTVDLYEKHSIGENVEGKIEITSEDVFPKVITRQAIHEGDFGKTCVYYIKRQKGAWGYENILEEKAVTCFPNRNSDFVVLLSEVDEPMVVS
;
A
#
# COMPACT_ATOMS: atom_id res chain seq x y z
N MET A 1 6.43 -36.71 -61.67
CA MET A 1 5.95 -37.05 -60.30
C MET A 1 6.98 -36.82 -59.19
N LYS A 2 8.27 -36.81 -59.44
CA LYS A 2 9.35 -36.59 -58.43
C LYS A 2 9.40 -35.15 -57.90
N PHE A 3 9.19 -34.13 -58.75
CA PHE A 3 9.21 -32.73 -58.34
C PHE A 3 8.15 -32.31 -57.31
N LYS A 4 6.92 -32.85 -57.38
CA LYS A 4 5.87 -32.56 -56.36
C LYS A 4 6.19 -33.07 -54.98
N LYS A 5 6.89 -34.22 -54.88
CA LYS A 5 7.32 -34.79 -53.56
C LYS A 5 8.43 -33.98 -52.92
N ILE A 6 9.35 -33.42 -53.71
CA ILE A 6 10.45 -32.56 -53.23
C ILE A 6 9.89 -31.22 -52.74
N SER A 7 8.92 -30.63 -53.42
CA SER A 7 8.25 -29.38 -52.98
C SER A 7 7.52 -29.57 -51.65
N ILE A 8 6.80 -30.66 -51.45
CA ILE A 8 6.08 -30.94 -50.20
C ILE A 8 7.08 -31.12 -49.02
N GLY A 9 8.19 -31.82 -49.25
CA GLY A 9 9.25 -32.01 -48.27
C GLY A 9 9.91 -30.68 -47.83
N LEU A 10 10.16 -29.77 -48.78
CA LEU A 10 10.70 -28.44 -48.50
C LEU A 10 9.74 -27.56 -47.69
N ILE A 11 8.46 -27.62 -48.01
CA ILE A 11 7.44 -26.87 -47.28
C ILE A 11 7.32 -27.41 -45.86
N ALA A 12 7.30 -28.72 -45.66
CA ALA A 12 7.26 -29.33 -44.32
C ALA A 12 8.50 -28.96 -43.50
N LEU A 13 9.70 -28.98 -44.11
CA LEU A 13 10.95 -28.59 -43.44
C LEU A 13 10.93 -27.12 -43.05
N TRP A 14 10.35 -26.24 -43.89
CA TRP A 14 10.20 -24.83 -43.59
C TRP A 14 9.24 -24.55 -42.41
N PHE A 15 8.12 -25.28 -42.37
CA PHE A 15 7.19 -25.22 -41.23
C PHE A 15 7.85 -25.71 -39.95
N LEU A 16 8.62 -26.80 -39.97
CA LEU A 16 9.39 -27.27 -38.82
C LEU A 16 10.42 -26.25 -38.33
N PHE A 17 11.10 -25.58 -39.26
CA PHE A 17 12.05 -24.53 -38.93
C PHE A 17 11.36 -23.32 -38.30
N LEU A 18 10.24 -22.87 -38.84
CA LEU A 18 9.46 -21.76 -38.28
C LEU A 18 8.95 -22.08 -36.87
N THR A 19 8.41 -23.29 -36.66
CA THR A 19 7.97 -23.68 -35.31
C THR A 19 9.13 -23.75 -34.32
N ALA A 20 10.25 -24.32 -34.71
CA ALA A 20 11.45 -24.36 -33.87
C ALA A 20 11.98 -22.95 -33.56
N ALA A 21 12.02 -22.06 -34.56
CA ALA A 21 12.44 -20.66 -34.37
C ALA A 21 11.48 -19.91 -33.44
N THR A 22 10.18 -20.13 -33.55
CA THR A 22 9.18 -19.53 -32.66
C THR A 22 9.35 -20.01 -31.21
N PHE A 23 9.54 -21.32 -31.02
CA PHE A 23 9.81 -21.86 -29.69
C PHE A 23 11.10 -21.33 -29.08
N TRP A 24 12.13 -21.16 -29.89
CA TRP A 24 13.42 -20.58 -29.44
C TRP A 24 13.27 -19.11 -29.06
N SER A 25 12.57 -18.31 -29.88
CA SER A 25 12.30 -16.90 -29.59
C SER A 25 11.54 -16.73 -28.27
N VAL A 26 10.45 -17.47 -28.06
CA VAL A 26 9.65 -17.45 -26.84
C VAL A 26 10.50 -17.87 -25.62
N LYS A 27 11.38 -18.87 -25.79
CA LYS A 27 12.25 -19.33 -24.70
C LYS A 27 13.30 -18.26 -24.33
N GLU A 28 13.83 -17.52 -25.29
CA GLU A 28 14.78 -16.42 -25.03
C GLU A 28 14.06 -15.22 -24.41
N GLU A 29 12.88 -14.83 -24.89
CA GLU A 29 12.06 -13.79 -24.26
C GLU A 29 11.72 -14.12 -22.80
N ASN A 30 11.32 -15.35 -22.49
CA ASN A 30 11.03 -15.77 -21.11
C ASN A 30 12.26 -15.73 -20.19
N LYS A 31 13.48 -15.78 -20.70
CA LYS A 31 14.69 -15.64 -19.87
C LYS A 31 14.98 -14.18 -19.48
N THR A 32 14.47 -13.23 -20.27
CA THR A 32 14.69 -11.80 -20.03
C THR A 32 13.57 -11.19 -19.17
N LEU A 33 12.52 -11.94 -18.89
CA LEU A 33 11.45 -11.47 -17.99
C LEU A 33 11.99 -11.35 -16.57
N PRO A 34 11.79 -10.20 -15.92
CA PRO A 34 12.17 -10.03 -14.53
C PRO A 34 11.40 -11.01 -13.66
N SER A 35 12.08 -11.67 -12.73
CA SER A 35 11.42 -12.40 -11.67
C SER A 35 10.91 -11.39 -10.64
N VAL A 36 9.63 -11.44 -10.35
CA VAL A 36 9.01 -10.61 -9.31
C VAL A 36 8.54 -11.49 -8.16
N TRP A 37 8.62 -10.96 -6.96
CA TRP A 37 8.03 -11.57 -5.77
C TRP A 37 6.67 -10.94 -5.52
N THR A 38 5.77 -11.69 -4.95
CA THR A 38 4.44 -11.18 -4.57
C THR A 38 4.20 -11.41 -3.09
N GLU A 39 3.51 -10.47 -2.47
CA GLU A 39 3.13 -10.48 -1.07
C GLU A 39 1.63 -10.21 -0.95
N GLU A 40 0.95 -10.89 -0.03
CA GLU A 40 -0.44 -10.61 0.33
C GLU A 40 -0.48 -9.73 1.57
N ALA A 41 -1.42 -8.77 1.61
CA ALA A 41 -1.65 -8.01 2.81
C ALA A 41 -2.12 -8.94 3.93
N GLN A 42 -1.51 -8.81 5.10
CA GLN A 42 -1.79 -9.64 6.26
C GLN A 42 -2.20 -8.78 7.45
N GLU A 43 -2.95 -9.38 8.36
CA GLU A 43 -3.19 -8.76 9.65
C GLU A 43 -1.87 -8.63 10.41
N GLY A 44 -1.61 -7.45 10.94
CA GLY A 44 -0.36 -7.16 11.62
C GLY A 44 -0.37 -5.84 12.36
N SER A 45 0.73 -5.53 13.02
CA SER A 45 0.96 -4.27 13.73
C SER A 45 2.15 -3.52 13.15
N ILE A 46 2.18 -2.22 13.41
CA ILE A 46 3.32 -1.36 13.12
C ILE A 46 3.68 -0.59 14.37
N GLU A 47 4.95 -0.22 14.53
CA GLU A 47 5.38 0.69 15.60
C GLU A 47 5.63 2.07 14.98
N TYR A 48 4.88 3.06 15.44
CA TYR A 48 4.98 4.41 14.91
C TYR A 48 4.43 5.43 15.93
N GLU A 49 5.03 6.63 15.97
CA GLU A 49 4.53 7.78 16.71
C GLU A 49 3.94 8.79 15.74
N PHE A 50 2.64 9.03 15.83
CA PHE A 50 1.97 10.06 15.03
C PHE A 50 1.87 11.36 15.85
N PRO A 51 2.52 12.46 15.42
CA PRO A 51 2.49 13.72 16.13
C PRO A 51 1.11 14.40 15.99
N VAL A 52 0.66 15.04 17.06
CA VAL A 52 -0.58 15.82 17.10
C VAL A 52 -0.29 17.14 17.80
N ASP A 53 -0.51 18.24 17.08
CA ASP A 53 -0.42 19.58 17.67
C ASP A 53 -1.69 19.89 18.45
N LEU A 54 -1.52 20.27 19.71
CA LEU A 54 -2.59 20.58 20.65
C LEU A 54 -2.49 22.03 21.11
N GLU A 55 -3.61 22.75 21.10
CA GLU A 55 -3.74 24.08 21.68
C GLU A 55 -4.49 23.99 23.02
N VAL A 56 -3.89 24.51 24.07
CA VAL A 56 -4.48 24.48 25.41
C VAL A 56 -5.69 25.41 25.47
N SER A 57 -6.87 24.81 25.67
CA SER A 57 -8.16 25.51 25.77
C SER A 57 -8.57 25.83 27.20
N ALA A 58 -8.14 25.02 28.17
CA ALA A 58 -8.29 25.21 29.61
C ALA A 58 -7.03 24.69 30.33
N ALA A 59 -6.88 24.98 31.61
CA ALA A 59 -5.64 24.65 32.36
C ALA A 59 -5.26 23.15 32.31
N ASP A 60 -6.24 22.27 32.13
CA ASP A 60 -6.14 20.83 32.09
C ASP A 60 -6.71 20.20 30.80
N GLN A 61 -7.05 21.05 29.81
CA GLN A 61 -7.60 20.57 28.53
C GLN A 61 -6.94 21.26 27.33
N ALA A 62 -6.75 20.48 26.26
CA ALA A 62 -6.29 20.96 24.98
C ALA A 62 -7.16 20.43 23.84
N ILE A 63 -7.11 21.11 22.71
CA ILE A 63 -7.81 20.74 21.49
C ILE A 63 -6.79 20.54 20.38
N GLY A 64 -6.86 19.41 19.70
CA GLY A 64 -6.06 19.10 18.53
C GLY A 64 -6.92 18.87 17.29
N TYR A 65 -6.32 19.05 16.13
CA TYR A 65 -6.97 18.82 14.85
C TYR A 65 -6.13 17.87 14.00
N ILE A 66 -6.77 16.83 13.47
CA ILE A 66 -6.17 15.90 12.51
C ILE A 66 -6.99 15.96 11.23
N SER A 67 -6.32 16.17 10.11
CA SER A 67 -6.99 16.17 8.81
C SER A 67 -7.43 14.75 8.41
N VAL A 68 -8.62 14.63 7.82
CA VAL A 68 -9.06 13.38 7.20
C VAL A 68 -8.08 12.92 6.11
N TYR A 69 -7.41 13.88 5.45
CA TYR A 69 -6.40 13.60 4.42
C TYR A 69 -5.06 13.10 4.98
N ASP A 70 -4.85 13.17 6.30
CA ASP A 70 -3.69 12.55 6.94
C ASP A 70 -3.78 11.02 6.97
N ASN A 71 -4.92 10.47 6.54
CA ASN A 71 -5.15 9.03 6.43
C ASN A 71 -4.86 8.26 7.73
N VAL A 72 -5.19 8.85 8.86
CA VAL A 72 -5.05 8.20 10.17
C VAL A 72 -6.19 7.19 10.33
N PRO A 73 -5.90 5.91 10.65
CA PRO A 73 -6.94 4.92 10.89
C PRO A 73 -7.90 5.36 12.02
N GLU A 74 -9.21 5.23 11.79
CA GLU A 74 -10.22 5.62 12.80
C GLU A 74 -10.06 4.84 14.12
N SER A 75 -9.50 3.63 14.07
CA SER A 75 -9.18 2.84 15.26
C SER A 75 -8.19 3.51 16.22
N LEU A 76 -7.39 4.46 15.72
CA LEU A 76 -6.44 5.23 16.52
C LEU A 76 -7.05 6.52 17.08
N LEU A 77 -8.19 6.97 16.52
CA LEU A 77 -8.91 8.17 16.91
C LEU A 77 -10.08 7.81 17.82
N GLN A 78 -9.79 7.32 19.02
CA GLN A 78 -10.82 6.84 19.96
C GLN A 78 -10.68 7.53 21.32
N GLU A 79 -11.81 7.68 22.01
CA GLU A 79 -11.82 8.11 23.40
C GLU A 79 -11.01 7.13 24.27
N GLY A 80 -10.23 7.69 25.17
CA GLY A 80 -9.36 6.91 26.05
C GLY A 80 -7.95 6.65 25.50
N ARG A 81 -7.65 7.04 24.24
CA ARG A 81 -6.31 6.93 23.68
C ARG A 81 -5.34 7.85 24.39
N ASP A 82 -4.16 7.34 24.73
CA ASP A 82 -3.06 8.10 25.33
C ASP A 82 -2.27 8.85 24.25
N LEU A 83 -1.94 10.10 24.52
CA LEU A 83 -1.15 10.97 23.65
C LEU A 83 0.20 11.36 24.27
N LEU A 84 0.69 10.65 25.29
CA LEU A 84 1.86 10.92 26.12
C LEU A 84 1.71 12.18 27.01
N VAL A 85 1.07 13.23 26.54
CA VAL A 85 0.84 14.49 27.29
C VAL A 85 -0.52 14.55 27.94
N GLY A 86 -1.42 13.62 27.59
CA GLY A 86 -2.79 13.59 28.05
C GLY A 86 -3.57 12.44 27.45
N LYS A 87 -4.87 12.39 27.74
CA LYS A 87 -5.76 11.35 27.28
C LYS A 87 -6.91 11.94 26.45
N VAL A 88 -7.21 11.34 25.30
CA VAL A 88 -8.34 11.75 24.47
C VAL A 88 -9.64 11.50 25.19
N CYS A 89 -10.42 12.55 25.44
CA CYS A 89 -11.74 12.46 26.09
C CYS A 89 -12.89 12.59 25.10
N SER A 90 -12.66 13.17 23.92
CA SER A 90 -13.67 13.25 22.86
C SER A 90 -13.02 13.34 21.49
N VAL A 91 -13.67 12.70 20.50
CA VAL A 91 -13.31 12.79 19.08
C VAL A 91 -14.57 13.18 18.30
N ILE A 92 -14.52 14.31 17.61
CA ILE A 92 -15.64 14.82 16.81
C ILE A 92 -15.18 15.04 15.39
N ARG A 93 -15.82 14.37 14.43
CA ARG A 93 -15.57 14.64 13.02
C ARG A 93 -16.34 15.89 12.58
N LYS A 94 -15.60 16.86 12.04
CA LYS A 94 -16.12 18.10 11.49
C LYS A 94 -15.62 18.25 10.05
N ASP A 95 -16.48 17.99 9.08
CA ASP A 95 -16.14 18.02 7.64
C ASP A 95 -14.87 17.22 7.33
N ASP A 96 -13.78 17.90 7.03
CA ASP A 96 -12.48 17.32 6.65
C ASP A 96 -11.49 17.21 7.82
N LEU A 97 -11.94 17.41 9.06
CA LEU A 97 -11.12 17.39 10.26
C LEU A 97 -11.73 16.48 11.35
N TYR A 98 -10.84 15.84 12.09
CA TYR A 98 -11.17 15.28 13.39
C TYR A 98 -10.71 16.27 14.47
N GLU A 99 -11.63 16.72 15.31
CA GLU A 99 -11.32 17.53 16.50
C GLU A 99 -11.18 16.58 17.69
N LEU A 100 -10.02 16.61 18.33
CA LEU A 100 -9.69 15.85 19.50
C LEU A 100 -9.74 16.78 20.72
N THR A 101 -10.50 16.43 21.73
CA THR A 101 -10.38 17.06 23.05
C THR A 101 -9.55 16.14 23.92
N VAL A 102 -8.53 16.69 24.58
CA VAL A 102 -7.54 15.95 25.35
C VAL A 102 -7.50 16.48 26.78
N ASP A 103 -7.65 15.61 27.76
CA ASP A 103 -7.41 15.92 29.17
C ASP A 103 -5.91 15.77 29.44
N LEU A 104 -5.25 16.89 29.75
CA LEU A 104 -3.80 16.94 29.95
C LEU A 104 -3.41 16.37 31.31
N TYR A 105 -2.26 15.68 31.37
CA TYR A 105 -1.71 15.18 32.62
C TYR A 105 -1.10 16.28 33.49
N GLU A 106 -0.62 17.33 32.84
CA GLU A 106 -0.03 18.49 33.52
C GLU A 106 -0.81 19.77 33.17
N LYS A 107 -0.73 20.77 34.05
CA LYS A 107 -1.39 22.05 33.81
C LYS A 107 -0.54 22.95 32.93
N HIS A 108 -1.15 23.52 31.93
CA HIS A 108 -0.54 24.42 30.97
C HIS A 108 -1.25 25.78 30.95
N SER A 109 -0.62 26.78 30.32
CA SER A 109 -1.22 28.10 30.11
C SER A 109 -2.18 28.05 28.92
N ILE A 110 -3.35 28.68 29.08
CA ILE A 110 -4.32 28.78 27.98
C ILE A 110 -3.69 29.47 26.76
N GLY A 111 -3.86 28.87 25.56
CA GLY A 111 -3.26 29.30 24.31
C GLY A 111 -1.82 28.80 24.10
N GLU A 112 -1.28 27.99 25.00
CA GLU A 112 -0.01 27.30 24.80
C GLU A 112 -0.17 26.17 23.79
N ASN A 113 0.84 25.97 22.90
CA ASN A 113 0.88 24.82 22.00
C ASN A 113 1.69 23.69 22.68
N VAL A 114 1.09 22.53 22.72
CA VAL A 114 1.68 21.30 23.29
C VAL A 114 1.72 20.24 22.21
N GLU A 115 2.86 19.58 22.00
CA GLU A 115 3.00 18.47 21.08
C GLU A 115 2.60 17.17 21.78
N GLY A 116 1.50 16.58 21.35
CA GLY A 116 1.09 15.22 21.71
C GLY A 116 1.55 14.21 20.68
N LYS A 117 1.53 12.93 21.04
CA LYS A 117 1.86 11.83 20.13
C LYS A 117 0.94 10.65 20.36
N ILE A 118 0.33 10.16 19.30
CA ILE A 118 -0.37 8.87 19.31
C ILE A 118 0.70 7.79 19.14
N GLU A 119 1.01 7.06 20.19
CA GLU A 119 1.86 5.87 20.08
C GLU A 119 1.05 4.72 19.48
N ILE A 120 1.57 4.15 18.40
CA ILE A 120 1.06 2.94 17.77
C ILE A 120 2.01 1.82 18.14
N THR A 121 1.49 0.81 18.82
CA THR A 121 2.29 -0.29 19.38
C THR A 121 1.90 -1.62 18.77
N SER A 122 2.57 -2.69 19.16
CA SER A 122 2.24 -4.06 18.75
C SER A 122 0.84 -4.52 19.19
N GLU A 123 0.17 -3.79 20.09
CA GLU A 123 -1.22 -4.06 20.49
C GLU A 123 -2.24 -3.51 19.49
N ASP A 124 -1.83 -2.54 18.67
CA ASP A 124 -2.66 -1.95 17.62
C ASP A 124 -2.60 -2.83 16.37
N VAL A 125 -3.59 -3.68 16.18
CA VAL A 125 -3.67 -4.62 15.05
C VAL A 125 -4.46 -4.01 13.91
N PHE A 126 -3.86 -4.03 12.71
CA PHE A 126 -4.48 -3.56 11.48
C PHE A 126 -4.79 -4.73 10.55
N PRO A 127 -5.90 -4.69 9.82
CA PRO A 127 -6.33 -5.81 8.99
C PRO A 127 -5.45 -6.04 7.75
N LYS A 128 -4.76 -5.01 7.28
CA LYS A 128 -3.96 -5.06 6.04
C LYS A 128 -2.63 -4.34 6.23
N VAL A 129 -1.59 -5.10 6.46
CA VAL A 129 -0.20 -4.63 6.58
C VAL A 129 0.62 -5.31 5.50
N ILE A 130 1.47 -4.55 4.81
CA ILE A 130 2.39 -5.03 3.78
C ILE A 130 3.77 -4.43 3.97
N THR A 131 4.77 -4.98 3.30
CA THR A 131 6.09 -4.36 3.27
C THR A 131 6.07 -3.07 2.45
N ARG A 132 6.89 -2.10 2.85
CA ARG A 132 7.03 -0.83 2.11
C ARG A 132 7.51 -1.04 0.68
N GLN A 133 8.23 -2.12 0.41
CA GLN A 133 8.73 -2.47 -0.92
C GLN A 133 7.61 -2.79 -1.92
N ALA A 134 6.40 -3.13 -1.45
CA ALA A 134 5.23 -3.32 -2.31
C ALA A 134 4.53 -2.01 -2.70
N ILE A 135 4.92 -0.88 -2.09
CA ILE A 135 4.36 0.44 -2.37
C ILE A 135 5.23 1.16 -3.39
N HIS A 136 4.60 1.64 -4.44
CA HIS A 136 5.25 2.35 -5.54
C HIS A 136 4.64 3.74 -5.74
N GLU A 137 5.38 4.59 -6.42
CA GLU A 137 4.88 5.86 -6.93
C GLU A 137 4.42 5.63 -8.37
N GLY A 138 3.12 5.71 -8.58
CA GLY A 138 2.51 5.56 -9.90
C GLY A 138 2.43 6.88 -10.65
N ASP A 139 1.60 6.90 -11.69
CA ASP A 139 1.39 8.09 -12.51
C ASP A 139 0.86 9.26 -11.68
N PHE A 140 1.43 10.44 -11.94
CA PHE A 140 1.09 11.70 -11.24
C PHE A 140 1.43 11.73 -9.74
N GLY A 141 2.42 10.94 -9.29
CA GLY A 141 2.85 10.93 -7.89
C GLY A 141 1.85 10.27 -6.93
N LYS A 142 0.93 9.46 -7.45
CA LYS A 142 -0.02 8.72 -6.61
C LYS A 142 0.63 7.46 -6.05
N THR A 143 0.34 7.17 -4.81
CA THR A 143 0.72 5.90 -4.20
C THR A 143 -0.05 4.76 -4.83
N CYS A 144 0.65 3.72 -5.28
CA CYS A 144 0.05 2.58 -5.93
C CYS A 144 0.73 1.26 -5.53
N VAL A 145 0.06 0.16 -5.84
CA VAL A 145 0.59 -1.20 -5.82
C VAL A 145 0.46 -1.82 -7.20
N TYR A 146 1.35 -2.74 -7.53
CA TYR A 146 1.25 -3.54 -8.74
C TYR A 146 0.84 -4.96 -8.37
N TYR A 147 -0.07 -5.55 -9.16
CA TYR A 147 -0.46 -6.95 -9.02
C TYR A 147 -0.43 -7.66 -10.37
N ILE A 148 -0.33 -8.98 -10.34
CA ILE A 148 -0.27 -9.80 -11.54
C ILE A 148 -1.68 -10.22 -11.91
N LYS A 149 -2.14 -9.75 -13.07
CA LYS A 149 -3.41 -10.15 -13.66
C LYS A 149 -3.19 -11.12 -14.81
N ARG A 150 -3.86 -12.26 -14.74
CA ARG A 150 -3.88 -13.22 -15.84
C ARG A 150 -4.97 -12.86 -16.82
N GLN A 151 -4.59 -12.54 -18.05
CA GLN A 151 -5.56 -12.28 -19.10
C GLN A 151 -5.37 -13.20 -20.31
N LYS A 152 -6.41 -13.31 -21.14
CA LYS A 152 -6.36 -14.10 -22.37
C LYS A 152 -5.82 -13.23 -23.49
N GLY A 153 -4.62 -13.55 -23.96
CA GLY A 153 -4.01 -12.95 -25.14
C GLY A 153 -4.35 -13.71 -26.42
N ALA A 154 -3.79 -13.26 -27.55
CA ALA A 154 -4.00 -13.87 -28.86
C ALA A 154 -3.45 -15.30 -28.95
N TRP A 155 -2.41 -15.62 -28.17
CA TRP A 155 -1.65 -16.88 -28.23
C TRP A 155 -1.79 -17.72 -26.96
N GLY A 156 -2.72 -17.39 -26.07
CA GLY A 156 -2.93 -18.09 -24.82
C GLY A 156 -3.16 -17.14 -23.65
N TYR A 157 -2.80 -17.57 -22.44
CA TYR A 157 -2.86 -16.72 -21.27
C TYR A 157 -1.51 -16.04 -21.05
N GLU A 158 -1.55 -14.77 -20.74
CA GLU A 158 -0.39 -13.94 -20.37
C GLU A 158 -0.62 -13.29 -19.00
N ASN A 159 0.46 -13.07 -18.28
CA ASN A 159 0.45 -12.34 -17.02
C ASN A 159 0.87 -10.90 -17.32
N ILE A 160 0.05 -9.95 -16.92
CA ILE A 160 0.34 -8.52 -17.03
C ILE A 160 0.43 -7.91 -15.64
N LEU A 161 1.25 -6.88 -15.51
CA LEU A 161 1.24 -6.02 -14.32
C LEU A 161 0.12 -4.99 -14.48
N GLU A 162 -0.74 -4.90 -13.48
CA GLU A 162 -1.79 -3.89 -13.41
C GLU A 162 -1.54 -3.01 -12.18
N GLU A 163 -1.62 -1.70 -12.37
CA GLU A 163 -1.46 -0.69 -11.32
C GLU A 163 -2.79 -0.45 -10.63
N LYS A 164 -2.77 -0.35 -9.29
CA LYS A 164 -3.93 0.03 -8.49
C LYS A 164 -3.54 1.12 -7.50
N ALA A 165 -4.16 2.29 -7.62
CA ALA A 165 -3.97 3.36 -6.66
C ALA A 165 -4.47 2.93 -5.27
N VAL A 166 -3.70 3.22 -4.25
CA VAL A 166 -4.00 2.85 -2.86
C VAL A 166 -3.81 4.03 -1.92
N THR A 167 -4.52 3.98 -0.81
CA THR A 167 -4.33 4.89 0.32
C THR A 167 -3.64 4.14 1.43
N CYS A 168 -2.58 4.73 1.96
CA CYS A 168 -1.78 4.16 3.03
C CYS A 168 -1.74 5.09 4.24
N PHE A 169 -1.58 4.53 5.43
CA PHE A 169 -1.23 5.31 6.60
C PHE A 169 0.21 5.84 6.46
N PRO A 170 0.44 7.15 6.70
CA PRO A 170 1.72 7.80 6.39
C PRO A 170 2.81 7.55 7.45
N ASN A 171 3.09 6.30 7.79
CA ASN A 171 4.19 5.95 8.68
C ASN A 171 5.53 5.99 7.93
N ARG A 172 6.37 6.99 8.22
CA ARG A 172 7.61 7.23 7.46
C ARG A 172 8.79 6.32 7.83
N ASN A 173 8.81 5.78 9.05
CA ASN A 173 9.99 5.11 9.63
C ASN A 173 9.84 3.59 9.81
N SER A 174 8.82 2.95 9.25
CA SER A 174 8.62 1.51 9.36
C SER A 174 8.86 0.81 8.02
N ASP A 175 9.38 -0.41 8.08
CA ASP A 175 9.50 -1.31 6.92
C ASP A 175 8.14 -1.81 6.43
N PHE A 176 7.10 -1.61 7.23
CA PHE A 176 5.73 -2.01 6.96
C PHE A 176 4.81 -0.80 6.80
N VAL A 177 3.74 -0.99 6.05
CA VAL A 177 2.74 0.03 5.76
C VAL A 177 1.34 -0.54 5.97
N VAL A 178 0.47 0.22 6.61
CA VAL A 178 -0.95 -0.13 6.74
C VAL A 178 -1.69 0.35 5.49
N LEU A 179 -2.34 -0.58 4.80
CA LEU A 179 -3.24 -0.27 3.68
C LEU A 179 -4.63 0.07 4.21
N LEU A 180 -5.14 1.23 3.79
CA LEU A 180 -6.51 1.66 4.07
C LEU A 180 -7.46 1.33 2.92
N SER A 181 -6.91 0.99 1.76
CA SER A 181 -7.67 0.58 0.57
C SER A 181 -7.94 -0.91 0.54
N GLU A 182 -9.04 -1.29 -0.11
CA GLU A 182 -9.37 -2.69 -0.40
C GLU A 182 -8.48 -3.22 -1.52
N VAL A 183 -7.53 -4.10 -1.18
CA VAL A 183 -6.68 -4.87 -2.10
C VAL A 183 -6.66 -6.31 -1.61
N ASP A 184 -7.15 -7.23 -2.43
CA ASP A 184 -7.25 -8.65 -2.09
C ASP A 184 -6.30 -9.51 -2.95
N GLU A 185 -5.70 -8.92 -3.99
CA GLU A 185 -4.74 -9.60 -4.85
C GLU A 185 -3.32 -9.53 -4.27
N PRO A 186 -2.48 -10.57 -4.52
CA PRO A 186 -1.06 -10.51 -4.18
C PRO A 186 -0.35 -9.37 -4.90
N MET A 187 0.36 -8.52 -4.15
CA MET A 187 1.06 -7.35 -4.65
C MET A 187 2.51 -7.68 -4.97
N VAL A 188 3.04 -7.04 -6.01
CA VAL A 188 4.43 -7.22 -6.44
C VAL A 188 5.35 -6.43 -5.51
N VAL A 189 6.40 -7.09 -5.04
CA VAL A 189 7.48 -6.53 -4.22
C VAL A 189 8.72 -6.37 -5.10
N SER A 190 9.31 -5.20 -5.10
CA SER A 190 10.51 -4.88 -5.91
C SER A 190 11.78 -4.82 -5.07
#